data_29c26269774fffd8d50a769c62ae6a65
#
_entry.id   29c26269774fffd8d50a769c62ae6a65
#
_cell.length_a   1.000
_cell.length_b   1.000
_cell.length_c   1.000
_cell.angle_alpha   90.00
_cell.angle_beta   90.00
_cell.angle_gamma   90.00
#
_symmetry.space_group_name_H-M   'P 1'
#
loop_
_entity.id
_entity.type
_entity.pdbx_description
1 polymer ?
#
loop_
_entity_poly.entity_id
_entity_poly.type
_entity_poly.pdbx_seq_one_letter_code
_entity_poly.pdbx_strand_id
1 'polypeptide(L)'
;MIPIIYVGAHINREKTIVKTMEAITKNGGNCLQLFVSNPRSASLVNIDNYINIADDIKEYSNKNDFKTIIHSSYTINLARDFKNGKRAIPIEECFWVQLLLHELRISHLINSSGVIVHVGKHTTLSYEYGLENMRIALEYIIDVLHVNNIKTKIIIETPAGQGSELLTNLHDFIAFYNNFTNEQKKYLGICLDTAHVWATGYEISEAYEIICNKNANDLIAIHLNNSIVAKGSN
;
A
#
# COMPACT_ATOMS: atom_id res chain seq x y z
N MET A 1 -8.22 -25.95 -10.94
CA MET A 1 -7.21 -25.03 -11.49
C MET A 1 -6.21 -24.73 -10.38
N ILE A 2 -4.92 -24.86 -10.65
CA ILE A 2 -3.88 -24.40 -9.72
C ILE A 2 -3.95 -22.86 -9.73
N PRO A 3 -4.06 -22.18 -8.58
CA PRO A 3 -4.07 -20.73 -8.55
C PRO A 3 -2.77 -20.19 -9.14
N ILE A 4 -2.87 -19.19 -10.01
CA ILE A 4 -1.69 -18.50 -10.54
C ILE A 4 -1.08 -17.68 -9.41
N ILE A 5 0.19 -17.93 -9.13
CA ILE A 5 0.97 -17.15 -8.16
C ILE A 5 1.77 -16.11 -8.96
N TYR A 6 1.64 -14.85 -8.56
CA TYR A 6 2.43 -13.75 -9.11
C TYR A 6 3.67 -13.57 -8.25
N VAL A 7 4.84 -13.72 -8.87
CA VAL A 7 6.15 -13.58 -8.22
C VAL A 7 6.95 -12.54 -8.97
N GLY A 8 7.55 -11.61 -8.26
CA GLY A 8 8.29 -10.54 -8.89
C GLY A 8 9.16 -9.75 -7.91
N ALA A 9 9.49 -8.55 -8.28
CA ALA A 9 10.38 -7.72 -7.49
C ALA A 9 10.09 -6.23 -7.63
N HIS A 10 10.62 -5.47 -6.68
CA HIS A 10 10.78 -4.03 -6.78
C HIS A 10 12.20 -3.73 -7.26
N ILE A 11 12.35 -3.42 -8.53
CA ILE A 11 13.66 -3.13 -9.16
C ILE A 11 13.72 -1.70 -9.65
N ASN A 12 14.94 -1.21 -9.88
CA ASN A 12 15.14 0.09 -10.48
C ASN A 12 14.47 0.15 -11.86
N ARG A 13 13.78 1.26 -12.12
CA ARG A 13 13.08 1.49 -13.38
C ARG A 13 14.07 1.55 -14.54
N GLU A 14 13.83 0.77 -15.57
CA GLU A 14 14.45 0.87 -16.88
C GLU A 14 13.96 2.14 -17.62
N LYS A 15 14.32 2.29 -18.90
CA LYS A 15 13.88 3.44 -19.72
C LYS A 15 12.36 3.63 -19.71
N THR A 16 11.61 2.53 -19.70
CA THR A 16 10.15 2.54 -19.59
C THR A 16 9.66 1.50 -18.59
N ILE A 17 8.44 1.63 -18.09
CA ILE A 17 7.83 0.64 -17.20
C ILE A 17 7.72 -0.70 -17.91
N VAL A 18 7.32 -0.75 -19.18
CA VAL A 18 7.23 -1.99 -19.97
C VAL A 18 8.59 -2.67 -20.07
N LYS A 19 9.70 -1.92 -20.28
CA LYS A 19 11.05 -2.50 -20.26
C LYS A 19 11.42 -3.09 -18.90
N THR A 20 10.97 -2.48 -17.81
CA THR A 20 11.15 -3.04 -16.47
C THR A 20 10.35 -4.34 -16.30
N MET A 21 9.12 -4.40 -16.82
CA MET A 21 8.30 -5.62 -16.82
C MET A 21 8.96 -6.73 -17.66
N GLU A 22 9.47 -6.42 -18.85
CA GLU A 22 10.24 -7.35 -19.69
C GLU A 22 11.47 -7.92 -18.97
N ALA A 23 12.21 -7.07 -18.23
CA ALA A 23 13.37 -7.50 -17.45
C ALA A 23 12.98 -8.50 -16.35
N ILE A 24 11.85 -8.29 -15.66
CA ILE A 24 11.32 -9.24 -14.68
C ILE A 24 10.90 -10.54 -15.36
N THR A 25 10.16 -10.47 -16.46
CA THR A 25 9.72 -11.66 -17.21
C THR A 25 10.90 -12.49 -17.69
N LYS A 26 11.96 -11.85 -18.16
CA LYS A 26 13.19 -12.53 -18.58
C LYS A 26 13.83 -13.35 -17.47
N ASN A 27 13.62 -12.94 -16.21
CA ASN A 27 14.11 -13.64 -15.02
C ASN A 27 13.07 -14.57 -14.40
N GLY A 28 11.97 -14.87 -15.10
CA GLY A 28 10.94 -15.83 -14.68
C GLY A 28 9.85 -15.24 -13.78
N GLY A 29 9.86 -13.93 -13.54
CA GLY A 29 8.83 -13.25 -12.76
C GLY A 29 7.64 -12.79 -13.62
N ASN A 30 6.51 -12.53 -12.97
CA ASN A 30 5.27 -12.06 -13.57
C ASN A 30 4.58 -10.95 -12.76
N CYS A 31 5.34 -10.27 -11.88
CA CYS A 31 4.84 -9.15 -11.07
C CYS A 31 5.93 -8.08 -10.88
N LEU A 32 5.54 -6.82 -11.03
CA LEU A 32 6.42 -5.66 -10.77
C LEU A 32 5.81 -4.80 -9.66
N GLN A 33 6.55 -4.54 -8.59
CA GLN A 33 6.28 -3.42 -7.72
C GLN A 33 7.08 -2.20 -8.16
N LEU A 34 6.45 -1.02 -8.12
CA LEU A 34 7.09 0.23 -8.53
C LEU A 34 6.64 1.42 -7.68
N PHE A 35 7.48 2.45 -7.62
CA PHE A 35 7.06 3.79 -7.23
C PHE A 35 6.60 4.57 -8.46
N VAL A 36 5.48 5.26 -8.35
CA VAL A 36 4.96 6.17 -9.40
C VAL A 36 5.28 7.62 -9.10
N SER A 37 5.67 7.92 -7.89
CA SER A 37 6.19 9.21 -7.42
C SER A 37 7.59 9.01 -6.82
N ASN A 38 8.30 10.11 -6.54
CA ASN A 38 9.54 10.00 -5.78
C ASN A 38 9.22 9.55 -4.35
N PRO A 39 9.76 8.38 -3.89
CA PRO A 39 9.40 7.81 -2.60
C PRO A 39 9.79 8.69 -1.39
N ARG A 40 10.65 9.67 -1.58
CA ARG A 40 11.13 10.59 -0.52
C ARG A 40 10.64 12.02 -0.70
N SER A 41 9.68 12.26 -1.60
CA SER A 41 9.14 13.59 -1.88
C SER A 41 7.62 13.58 -1.74
N ALA A 42 7.06 14.70 -1.28
CA ALA A 42 5.62 14.94 -1.28
C ALA A 42 5.11 15.56 -2.59
N SER A 43 5.96 15.61 -3.63
CA SER A 43 5.59 16.22 -4.91
C SER A 43 4.73 15.26 -5.74
N LEU A 44 3.63 15.79 -6.26
CA LEU A 44 2.81 15.08 -7.24
C LEU A 44 3.55 14.99 -8.59
N VAL A 45 3.58 13.80 -9.17
CA VAL A 45 4.06 13.67 -10.56
C VAL A 45 2.98 14.12 -11.53
N ASN A 46 3.38 14.52 -12.74
CA ASN A 46 2.38 14.82 -13.76
C ASN A 46 1.71 13.50 -14.21
N ILE A 47 0.38 13.42 -14.04
CA ILE A 47 -0.41 12.23 -14.39
C ILE A 47 -0.37 11.96 -15.90
N ASP A 48 -0.17 12.96 -16.75
CA ASP A 48 -0.08 12.81 -18.20
C ASP A 48 1.07 11.87 -18.60
N ASN A 49 2.13 11.79 -17.78
CA ASN A 49 3.22 10.85 -17.98
C ASN A 49 2.75 9.38 -17.94
N TYR A 50 1.64 9.11 -17.22
CA TYR A 50 1.05 7.78 -17.11
C TYR A 50 -0.09 7.57 -18.11
N ILE A 51 -0.87 8.60 -18.44
CA ILE A 51 -1.92 8.53 -19.46
C ILE A 51 -1.32 8.03 -20.79
N ASN A 52 -0.18 8.61 -21.18
CA ASN A 52 0.48 8.30 -22.46
C ASN A 52 1.07 6.88 -22.56
N ILE A 53 1.25 6.18 -21.42
CA ILE A 53 1.88 4.85 -21.37
C ILE A 53 0.96 3.78 -20.78
N ALA A 54 -0.24 4.16 -20.33
CA ALA A 54 -1.14 3.26 -19.63
C ALA A 54 -1.57 2.09 -20.48
N ASP A 55 -1.84 2.33 -21.75
CA ASP A 55 -2.30 1.28 -22.67
C ASP A 55 -1.20 0.29 -22.97
N ASP A 56 0.06 0.73 -23.15
CA ASP A 56 1.22 -0.15 -23.33
C ASP A 56 1.41 -1.07 -22.09
N ILE A 57 1.24 -0.52 -20.88
CA ILE A 57 1.34 -1.28 -19.63
C ILE A 57 0.22 -2.34 -19.55
N LYS A 58 -1.03 -1.94 -19.84
CA LYS A 58 -2.19 -2.84 -19.84
C LYS A 58 -2.07 -3.93 -20.90
N GLU A 59 -1.64 -3.58 -22.11
CA GLU A 59 -1.42 -4.54 -23.18
C GLU A 59 -0.37 -5.58 -22.80
N TYR A 60 0.78 -5.12 -22.28
CA TYR A 60 1.82 -6.05 -21.82
C TYR A 60 1.31 -6.95 -20.68
N SER A 61 0.61 -6.37 -19.69
CA SER A 61 0.04 -7.11 -18.57
C SER A 61 -0.93 -8.20 -19.02
N ASN A 62 -1.84 -7.86 -19.93
CA ASN A 62 -2.84 -8.80 -20.44
C ASN A 62 -2.20 -9.93 -21.28
N LYS A 63 -1.23 -9.59 -22.14
CA LYS A 63 -0.55 -10.54 -23.01
C LYS A 63 0.30 -11.55 -22.26
N ASN A 64 0.91 -11.14 -21.15
CA ASN A 64 1.88 -11.96 -20.42
C ASN A 64 1.35 -12.46 -19.06
N ASP A 65 0.06 -12.25 -18.76
CA ASP A 65 -0.51 -12.50 -17.42
C ASP A 65 0.38 -11.90 -16.31
N PHE A 66 0.68 -10.60 -16.47
CA PHE A 66 1.61 -9.87 -15.62
C PHE A 66 0.84 -8.90 -14.72
N LYS A 67 1.21 -8.79 -13.45
CA LYS A 67 0.63 -7.83 -12.50
C LYS A 67 1.60 -6.71 -12.18
N THR A 68 1.04 -5.53 -11.95
CA THR A 68 1.75 -4.41 -11.34
C THR A 68 1.13 -4.10 -9.98
N ILE A 69 1.93 -3.66 -9.05
CA ILE A 69 1.50 -3.13 -7.77
C ILE A 69 2.33 -1.86 -7.48
N ILE A 70 1.70 -0.85 -6.89
CA ILE A 70 2.38 0.40 -6.57
C ILE A 70 2.74 0.37 -5.08
N HIS A 71 3.94 0.82 -4.73
CA HIS A 71 4.27 1.17 -3.36
C HIS A 71 4.14 2.68 -3.21
N SER A 72 3.47 3.13 -2.17
CA SER A 72 3.26 4.56 -1.92
C SER A 72 4.56 5.26 -1.49
N SER A 73 4.57 6.58 -1.65
CA SER A 73 5.66 7.41 -1.11
C SER A 73 5.76 7.24 0.41
N TYR A 74 6.99 7.13 0.93
CA TYR A 74 7.29 7.08 2.37
C TYR A 74 6.93 8.37 3.13
N THR A 75 6.62 9.45 2.41
CA THR A 75 6.18 10.71 3.01
C THR A 75 4.71 10.71 3.43
N ILE A 76 3.95 9.69 3.01
CA ILE A 76 2.55 9.52 3.39
C ILE A 76 2.50 8.99 4.82
N ASN A 77 1.80 9.74 5.68
CA ASN A 77 1.47 9.32 7.04
C ASN A 77 -0.01 9.62 7.29
N LEU A 78 -0.86 8.60 7.22
CA LEU A 78 -2.31 8.73 7.37
C LEU A 78 -2.76 9.04 8.79
N ALA A 79 -1.89 8.83 9.80
CA ALA A 79 -2.17 9.16 11.21
C ALA A 79 -1.86 10.62 11.57
N ARG A 80 -1.42 11.41 10.60
CA ARG A 80 -1.01 12.80 10.82
C ARG A 80 -2.20 13.68 11.22
N ASP A 81 -1.94 14.69 12.06
CA ASP A 81 -2.96 15.66 12.47
C ASP A 81 -3.45 16.50 11.27
N PHE A 82 -4.75 16.71 11.18
CA PHE A 82 -5.39 17.58 10.21
C PHE A 82 -5.24 19.06 10.61
N LYS A 83 -4.00 19.46 10.93
CA LYS A 83 -3.64 20.83 11.29
C LYS A 83 -2.30 21.25 10.71
N ASN A 84 -2.14 22.54 10.49
CA ASN A 84 -0.86 23.19 10.26
C ASN A 84 -0.65 24.23 11.35
N GLY A 85 0.17 23.92 12.33
CA GLY A 85 0.27 24.67 13.57
C GLY A 85 -1.06 24.66 14.32
N LYS A 86 -1.66 25.85 14.52
CA LYS A 86 -2.97 25.98 15.21
C LYS A 86 -4.17 25.95 14.26
N ARG A 87 -3.95 26.00 12.94
CA ARG A 87 -5.01 26.06 11.95
C ARG A 87 -5.43 24.65 11.54
N ALA A 88 -6.74 24.35 11.62
CA ALA A 88 -7.30 23.14 11.02
C ALA A 88 -7.15 23.21 9.49
N ILE A 89 -6.81 22.06 8.87
CA ILE A 89 -6.74 21.88 7.44
C ILE A 89 -7.88 20.95 7.04
N PRO A 90 -8.73 21.30 6.08
CA PRO A 90 -9.68 20.38 5.50
C PRO A 90 -8.95 19.13 4.98
N ILE A 91 -9.57 17.95 5.14
CA ILE A 91 -8.92 16.68 4.78
C ILE A 91 -8.54 16.63 3.30
N GLU A 92 -9.37 17.24 2.45
CA GLU A 92 -9.14 17.38 1.01
C GLU A 92 -7.94 18.28 0.65
N GLU A 93 -7.45 19.11 1.57
CA GLU A 93 -6.26 19.95 1.38
C GLU A 93 -4.99 19.29 1.96
N CYS A 94 -5.12 18.18 2.69
CA CYS A 94 -3.99 17.49 3.30
C CYS A 94 -3.11 16.82 2.25
N PHE A 95 -1.84 17.25 2.15
CA PHE A 95 -0.95 16.79 1.07
C PHE A 95 -0.73 15.27 1.07
N TRP A 96 -0.69 14.61 2.21
CA TRP A 96 -0.52 13.16 2.33
C TRP A 96 -1.75 12.39 1.83
N VAL A 97 -2.93 12.95 2.01
CA VAL A 97 -4.20 12.43 1.46
C VAL A 97 -4.21 12.61 -0.05
N GLN A 98 -3.87 13.83 -0.53
CA GLN A 98 -3.83 14.13 -1.96
C GLN A 98 -2.77 13.32 -2.70
N LEU A 99 -1.61 13.07 -2.07
CA LEU A 99 -0.55 12.26 -2.66
C LEU A 99 -1.02 10.80 -2.83
N LEU A 100 -1.63 10.21 -1.79
CA LEU A 100 -2.15 8.84 -1.90
C LEU A 100 -3.29 8.75 -2.93
N LEU A 101 -4.22 9.70 -2.93
CA LEU A 101 -5.27 9.77 -3.96
C LEU A 101 -4.70 9.87 -5.37
N HIS A 102 -3.62 10.61 -5.54
CA HIS A 102 -2.94 10.73 -6.83
C HIS A 102 -2.32 9.40 -7.27
N GLU A 103 -1.62 8.71 -6.37
CA GLU A 103 -1.04 7.38 -6.64
C GLU A 103 -2.12 6.34 -6.93
N LEU A 104 -3.27 6.40 -6.24
CA LEU A 104 -4.43 5.54 -6.50
C LEU A 104 -5.07 5.81 -7.87
N ARG A 105 -5.14 7.07 -8.32
CA ARG A 105 -5.58 7.41 -9.69
C ARG A 105 -4.65 6.83 -10.74
N ILE A 106 -3.33 6.92 -10.54
CA ILE A 106 -2.34 6.29 -11.43
C ILE A 106 -2.50 4.77 -11.41
N SER A 107 -2.68 4.15 -10.23
CA SER A 107 -2.93 2.72 -10.08
C SER A 107 -4.14 2.26 -10.92
N HIS A 108 -5.24 2.99 -10.81
CA HIS A 108 -6.43 2.72 -11.61
C HIS A 108 -6.15 2.86 -13.12
N LEU A 109 -5.46 3.92 -13.51
CA LEU A 109 -5.14 4.23 -14.90
C LEU A 109 -4.33 3.12 -15.57
N ILE A 110 -3.32 2.56 -14.88
CA ILE A 110 -2.47 1.49 -15.41
C ILE A 110 -2.99 0.07 -15.09
N ASN A 111 -4.18 -0.04 -14.51
CA ASN A 111 -4.79 -1.29 -14.06
C ASN A 111 -3.89 -2.09 -13.10
N SER A 112 -3.26 -1.40 -12.16
CA SER A 112 -2.46 -2.01 -11.09
C SER A 112 -3.35 -2.67 -10.04
N SER A 113 -2.84 -3.67 -9.32
CA SER A 113 -3.57 -4.37 -8.25
C SER A 113 -3.94 -3.48 -7.07
N GLY A 114 -3.22 -2.37 -6.88
CA GLY A 114 -3.45 -1.40 -5.83
C GLY A 114 -2.20 -0.61 -5.46
N VAL A 115 -2.32 0.18 -4.39
CA VAL A 115 -1.23 0.95 -3.81
C VAL A 115 -0.98 0.46 -2.39
N ILE A 116 0.21 -0.07 -2.13
CA ILE A 116 0.65 -0.47 -0.80
C ILE A 116 1.05 0.78 -0.03
N VAL A 117 0.51 0.93 1.17
CA VAL A 117 0.80 2.04 2.08
C VAL A 117 1.10 1.52 3.48
N HIS A 118 2.15 2.06 4.10
CA HIS A 118 2.47 1.76 5.49
C HIS A 118 1.36 2.26 6.43
N VAL A 119 1.20 1.60 7.57
CA VAL A 119 0.40 2.16 8.67
C VAL A 119 0.93 3.53 9.08
N GLY A 120 0.06 4.37 9.64
CA GLY A 120 0.48 5.69 10.11
C GLY A 120 1.38 5.64 11.34
N LYS A 121 2.06 6.76 11.58
CA LYS A 121 2.84 7.02 12.80
C LYS A 121 2.17 8.15 13.57
N HIS A 122 1.82 7.93 14.84
CA HIS A 122 1.16 8.96 15.65
C HIS A 122 2.09 10.12 16.02
N THR A 123 3.41 9.93 15.92
CA THR A 123 4.45 10.93 16.17
C THR A 123 4.33 11.58 17.56
N THR A 124 3.89 12.84 17.65
CA THR A 124 3.66 13.58 18.89
C THR A 124 2.22 13.55 19.40
N LEU A 125 1.33 12.89 18.68
CA LEU A 125 -0.07 12.71 19.07
C LEU A 125 -0.20 11.53 20.04
N SER A 126 -1.34 11.40 20.73
CA SER A 126 -1.66 10.14 21.40
C SER A 126 -1.88 9.03 20.36
N TYR A 127 -1.68 7.78 20.77
CA TYR A 127 -1.91 6.61 19.92
C TYR A 127 -3.35 6.59 19.36
N GLU A 128 -4.33 6.80 20.25
CA GLU A 128 -5.76 6.78 19.89
C GLU A 128 -6.12 7.88 18.91
N TYR A 129 -5.55 9.09 19.10
CA TYR A 129 -5.79 10.21 18.18
C TYR A 129 -5.16 9.96 16.80
N GLY A 130 -3.94 9.42 16.78
CA GLY A 130 -3.30 9.02 15.51
C GLY A 130 -4.06 7.90 14.80
N LEU A 131 -4.57 6.91 15.54
CA LEU A 131 -5.35 5.80 14.99
C LEU A 131 -6.68 6.31 14.41
N GLU A 132 -7.36 7.22 15.09
CA GLU A 132 -8.59 7.85 14.60
C GLU A 132 -8.34 8.68 13.35
N ASN A 133 -7.25 9.46 13.30
CA ASN A 133 -6.88 10.21 12.10
C ASN A 133 -6.63 9.28 10.90
N MET A 134 -5.96 8.14 11.12
CA MET A 134 -5.74 7.15 10.08
C MET A 134 -7.06 6.57 9.58
N ARG A 135 -8.02 6.28 10.47
CA ARG A 135 -9.35 5.78 10.12
C ARG A 135 -10.10 6.80 9.26
N ILE A 136 -10.15 8.06 9.71
CA ILE A 136 -10.81 9.16 8.99
C ILE A 136 -10.20 9.37 7.60
N ALA A 137 -8.87 9.33 7.50
CA ALA A 137 -8.17 9.48 6.22
C ALA A 137 -8.53 8.35 5.25
N LEU A 138 -8.54 7.10 5.72
CA LEU A 138 -8.90 5.94 4.89
C LEU A 138 -10.36 6.00 4.43
N GLU A 139 -11.29 6.31 5.33
CA GLU A 139 -12.71 6.44 5.00
C GLU A 139 -12.93 7.53 3.94
N TYR A 140 -12.34 8.71 4.13
CA TYR A 140 -12.41 9.79 3.13
C TYR A 140 -11.87 9.36 1.77
N ILE A 141 -10.70 8.70 1.74
CA ILE A 141 -10.10 8.24 0.47
C ILE A 141 -11.00 7.21 -0.20
N ILE A 142 -11.56 6.26 0.56
CA ILE A 142 -12.50 5.25 0.05
C ILE A 142 -13.73 5.92 -0.57
N ASP A 143 -14.31 6.91 0.10
CA ASP A 143 -15.45 7.66 -0.42
C ASP A 143 -15.12 8.38 -1.73
N VAL A 144 -13.94 9.00 -1.82
CA VAL A 144 -13.47 9.63 -3.07
C VAL A 144 -13.31 8.59 -4.19
N LEU A 145 -12.73 7.41 -3.89
CA LEU A 145 -12.61 6.33 -4.88
C LEU A 145 -13.98 5.84 -5.35
N HIS A 146 -14.91 5.65 -4.41
CA HIS A 146 -16.27 5.20 -4.70
C HIS A 146 -17.03 6.18 -5.59
N VAL A 147 -17.09 7.46 -5.19
CA VAL A 147 -17.81 8.53 -5.92
C VAL A 147 -17.25 8.72 -7.34
N ASN A 148 -15.94 8.60 -7.52
CA ASN A 148 -15.28 8.77 -8.81
C ASN A 148 -15.15 7.46 -9.62
N ASN A 149 -15.74 6.34 -9.16
CA ASN A 149 -15.66 5.02 -9.78
C ASN A 149 -14.21 4.58 -10.08
N ILE A 150 -13.29 4.90 -9.18
CA ILE A 150 -11.88 4.52 -9.27
C ILE A 150 -11.72 3.12 -8.68
N LYS A 151 -11.53 2.13 -9.54
CA LYS A 151 -11.42 0.71 -9.14
C LYS A 151 -9.96 0.35 -8.87
N THR A 152 -9.52 0.60 -7.67
CA THR A 152 -8.18 0.23 -7.18
C THR A 152 -8.24 -0.01 -5.68
N LYS A 153 -7.21 -0.62 -5.10
CA LYS A 153 -7.16 -0.92 -3.67
C LYS A 153 -6.11 -0.09 -2.95
N ILE A 154 -6.44 0.32 -1.73
CA ILE A 154 -5.49 0.76 -0.71
C ILE A 154 -5.05 -0.51 0.02
N ILE A 155 -3.79 -0.89 -0.06
CA ILE A 155 -3.28 -2.12 0.52
C ILE A 155 -2.44 -1.74 1.74
N ILE A 156 -2.97 -2.02 2.93
CA ILE A 156 -2.32 -1.62 4.18
C ILE A 156 -1.26 -2.66 4.52
N GLU A 157 -0.02 -2.20 4.69
CA GLU A 157 1.11 -3.06 5.00
C GLU A 157 1.24 -3.27 6.51
N THR A 158 1.59 -4.50 6.92
CA THR A 158 1.89 -4.83 8.32
C THR A 158 3.07 -3.99 8.82
N PRO A 159 2.99 -3.38 10.03
CA PRO A 159 4.04 -2.50 10.55
C PRO A 159 5.31 -3.23 10.97
N ALA A 160 6.43 -2.52 10.90
CA ALA A 160 7.73 -2.97 11.41
C ALA A 160 7.95 -2.64 12.89
N GLY A 161 7.07 -1.84 13.50
CA GLY A 161 7.21 -1.37 14.89
C GLY A 161 8.19 -0.22 15.07
N GLN A 162 8.52 0.51 14.01
CA GLN A 162 9.53 1.56 14.09
C GLN A 162 8.98 2.86 14.69
N GLY A 163 9.54 3.26 15.84
CA GLY A 163 9.20 4.51 16.50
C GLY A 163 7.75 4.52 16.99
N SER A 164 6.94 5.44 16.46
CA SER A 164 5.53 5.61 16.84
C SER A 164 4.54 4.99 15.82
N GLU A 165 4.92 3.92 15.14
CA GLU A 165 4.02 3.21 14.25
C GLU A 165 2.79 2.67 14.98
N LEU A 166 1.64 2.78 14.32
CA LEU A 166 0.38 2.24 14.81
C LEU A 166 0.29 0.73 14.54
N LEU A 167 -0.60 0.06 15.25
CA LEU A 167 -1.07 -1.31 14.94
C LEU A 167 0.05 -2.36 14.92
N THR A 168 1.08 -2.20 15.73
CA THR A 168 2.22 -3.13 15.83
C THR A 168 1.83 -4.51 16.38
N ASN A 169 0.71 -4.59 17.11
CA ASN A 169 0.07 -5.86 17.44
C ASN A 169 -0.81 -6.31 16.28
N LEU A 170 -0.58 -7.50 15.73
CA LEU A 170 -1.31 -7.99 14.56
C LEU A 170 -2.80 -8.25 14.83
N HIS A 171 -3.18 -8.58 16.06
CA HIS A 171 -4.60 -8.72 16.42
C HIS A 171 -5.30 -7.36 16.38
N ASP A 172 -4.64 -6.29 16.83
CA ASP A 172 -5.16 -4.92 16.75
C ASP A 172 -5.21 -4.44 15.28
N PHE A 173 -4.19 -4.81 14.48
CA PHE A 173 -4.17 -4.54 13.03
C PHE A 173 -5.39 -5.17 12.33
N ILE A 174 -5.65 -6.45 12.60
CA ILE A 174 -6.81 -7.15 12.01
C ILE A 174 -8.12 -6.63 12.58
N ALA A 175 -8.19 -6.27 13.87
CA ALA A 175 -9.37 -5.66 14.46
C ALA A 175 -9.68 -4.30 13.81
N PHE A 176 -8.65 -3.45 13.60
CA PHE A 176 -8.79 -2.19 12.90
C PHE A 176 -9.29 -2.39 11.45
N TYR A 177 -8.67 -3.31 10.70
CA TYR A 177 -9.10 -3.66 9.35
C TYR A 177 -10.55 -4.15 9.30
N ASN A 178 -10.97 -4.94 10.28
CA ASN A 178 -12.30 -5.51 10.34
C ASN A 178 -13.40 -4.54 10.80
N ASN A 179 -13.03 -3.33 11.27
CA ASN A 179 -14.01 -2.27 11.57
C ASN A 179 -14.56 -1.59 10.30
N PHE A 180 -13.92 -1.75 9.15
CA PHE A 180 -14.46 -1.27 7.87
C PHE A 180 -15.59 -2.18 7.40
N THR A 181 -16.62 -1.58 6.80
CA THR A 181 -17.76 -2.30 6.22
C THR A 181 -17.33 -3.14 5.01
N ASN A 182 -18.16 -4.13 4.64
CA ASN A 182 -17.88 -4.95 3.45
C ASN A 182 -17.80 -4.12 2.17
N GLU A 183 -18.55 -3.02 2.06
CA GLU A 183 -18.47 -2.11 0.91
C GLU A 183 -17.14 -1.36 0.89
N GLN A 184 -16.67 -0.86 2.05
CA GLN A 184 -15.38 -0.21 2.17
C GLN A 184 -14.21 -1.18 1.89
N LYS A 185 -14.31 -2.42 2.34
CA LYS A 185 -13.30 -3.47 2.10
C LYS A 185 -13.14 -3.83 0.62
N LYS A 186 -14.07 -3.47 -0.27
CA LYS A 186 -13.84 -3.59 -1.71
C LYS A 186 -12.66 -2.72 -2.19
N TYR A 187 -12.36 -1.65 -1.46
CA TYR A 187 -11.26 -0.72 -1.72
C TYR A 187 -10.04 -0.94 -0.84
N LEU A 188 -10.10 -1.92 0.07
CA LEU A 188 -8.99 -2.23 0.98
C LEU A 188 -8.34 -3.58 0.63
N GLY A 189 -7.11 -3.75 1.08
CA GLY A 189 -6.37 -4.99 1.06
C GLY A 189 -5.28 -4.98 2.12
N ILE A 190 -4.63 -6.11 2.30
CA ILE A 190 -3.54 -6.31 3.27
C ILE A 190 -2.28 -6.72 2.50
N CYS A 191 -1.15 -6.15 2.89
CA CYS A 191 0.18 -6.62 2.53
C CYS A 191 0.88 -7.14 3.78
N LEU A 192 1.31 -8.39 3.75
CA LEU A 192 2.15 -8.98 4.79
C LEU A 192 3.63 -8.78 4.42
N ASP A 193 4.37 -8.00 5.20
CA ASP A 193 5.83 -7.95 5.08
C ASP A 193 6.48 -8.85 6.12
N THR A 194 7.26 -9.83 5.64
CA THR A 194 7.87 -10.85 6.50
C THR A 194 8.96 -10.32 7.42
N ALA A 195 9.70 -9.28 7.00
CA ALA A 195 10.69 -8.62 7.85
C ALA A 195 10.02 -7.73 8.90
N HIS A 196 8.89 -7.10 8.59
CA HIS A 196 8.14 -6.26 9.51
C HIS A 196 7.55 -7.09 10.65
N VAL A 197 6.84 -8.16 10.34
CA VAL A 197 6.25 -9.01 11.39
C VAL A 197 7.31 -9.71 12.23
N TRP A 198 8.45 -10.06 11.65
CA TRP A 198 9.61 -10.54 12.40
C TRP A 198 10.14 -9.49 13.39
N ALA A 199 10.28 -8.25 12.94
CA ALA A 199 10.73 -7.13 13.77
C ALA A 199 9.77 -6.85 14.94
N THR A 200 8.46 -7.04 14.74
CA THR A 200 7.43 -6.91 15.80
C THR A 200 7.27 -8.16 16.68
N GLY A 201 8.06 -9.21 16.45
CA GLY A 201 8.15 -10.37 17.34
C GLY A 201 7.28 -11.56 16.95
N TYR A 202 6.67 -11.57 15.77
CA TYR A 202 5.89 -12.72 15.28
C TYR A 202 6.73 -13.68 14.45
N GLU A 203 6.40 -14.97 14.52
CA GLU A 203 6.80 -15.93 13.48
C GLU A 203 6.01 -15.66 12.21
N ILE A 204 6.62 -15.88 11.04
CA ILE A 204 5.97 -15.59 9.74
C ILE A 204 4.71 -16.44 9.56
N SER A 205 4.76 -17.72 9.94
CA SER A 205 3.61 -18.63 9.89
C SER A 205 2.47 -18.16 10.80
N GLU A 206 2.80 -17.74 12.03
CA GLU A 206 1.84 -17.18 12.98
C GLU A 206 1.16 -15.91 12.43
N ALA A 207 1.95 -14.98 11.91
CA ALA A 207 1.43 -13.75 11.29
C ALA A 207 0.50 -14.06 10.11
N TYR A 208 0.88 -15.02 9.26
CA TYR A 208 0.05 -15.47 8.15
C TYR A 208 -1.28 -16.07 8.64
N GLU A 209 -1.25 -16.92 9.66
CA GLU A 209 -2.45 -17.52 10.25
C GLU A 209 -3.38 -16.46 10.86
N ILE A 210 -2.85 -15.49 11.61
CA ILE A 210 -3.63 -14.39 12.19
C ILE A 210 -4.35 -13.60 11.10
N ILE A 211 -3.66 -13.26 10.00
CA ILE A 211 -4.24 -12.51 8.89
C ILE A 211 -5.27 -13.37 8.15
N CYS A 212 -4.93 -14.60 7.80
CA CYS A 212 -5.76 -15.44 6.94
C CYS A 212 -6.98 -16.05 7.65
N ASN A 213 -7.02 -16.09 8.97
CA ASN A 213 -8.13 -16.69 9.71
C ASN A 213 -9.51 -16.15 9.31
N LYS A 214 -9.60 -14.83 9.03
CA LYS A 214 -10.85 -14.17 8.58
C LYS A 214 -10.68 -13.33 7.31
N ASN A 215 -9.46 -13.08 6.89
CA ASN A 215 -9.11 -12.11 5.87
C ASN A 215 -8.26 -12.71 4.73
N ALA A 216 -8.33 -14.02 4.49
CA ALA A 216 -7.55 -14.69 3.46
C ALA A 216 -7.73 -14.06 2.06
N ASN A 217 -8.96 -13.63 1.73
CA ASN A 217 -9.28 -12.98 0.45
C ASN A 217 -8.82 -11.52 0.38
N ASP A 218 -8.49 -10.93 1.52
CA ASP A 218 -8.03 -9.55 1.63
C ASP A 218 -6.49 -9.45 1.60
N LEU A 219 -5.78 -10.56 1.77
CA LEU A 219 -4.33 -10.64 1.61
C LEU A 219 -3.98 -10.56 0.12
N ILE A 220 -3.56 -9.38 -0.34
CA ILE A 220 -3.31 -9.07 -1.75
C ILE A 220 -1.84 -9.28 -2.12
N ALA A 221 -0.93 -9.00 -1.18
CA ALA A 221 0.52 -9.07 -1.42
C ALA A 221 1.26 -9.61 -0.21
N ILE A 222 2.40 -10.23 -0.48
CA ILE A 222 3.40 -10.57 0.52
C ILE A 222 4.73 -9.95 0.08
N HIS A 223 5.31 -9.10 0.92
CA HIS A 223 6.69 -8.68 0.78
C HIS A 223 7.57 -9.76 1.42
N LEU A 224 8.19 -10.56 0.59
CA LEU A 224 9.08 -11.62 1.04
C LEU A 224 10.48 -11.03 1.28
N ASN A 225 10.64 -10.38 2.41
CA ASN A 225 11.87 -9.73 2.83
C ASN A 225 12.59 -10.56 3.90
N ASN A 226 13.92 -10.55 3.84
CA ASN A 226 14.75 -11.09 4.93
C ASN A 226 15.07 -9.98 5.94
N SER A 227 15.32 -10.36 7.20
CA SER A 227 15.74 -9.45 8.25
C SER A 227 17.13 -9.82 8.74
N ILE A 228 17.98 -8.81 8.89
CA ILE A 228 19.34 -8.97 9.48
C ILE A 228 19.33 -8.79 11.00
N VAL A 229 18.19 -8.40 11.56
CA VAL A 229 18.03 -8.17 13.00
C VAL A 229 17.30 -9.33 13.67
N ALA A 230 17.50 -9.45 14.99
CA ALA A 230 16.82 -10.48 15.76
C ALA A 230 15.30 -10.24 15.80
N LYS A 231 14.56 -11.32 16.07
CA LYS A 231 13.10 -11.27 16.25
C LYS A 231 12.73 -10.33 17.42
N GLY A 232 11.78 -9.45 17.19
CA GLY A 232 11.30 -8.50 18.21
C GLY A 232 12.29 -7.40 18.56
N SER A 233 13.18 -7.03 17.63
CA SER A 233 14.23 -6.02 17.84
C SER A 233 13.93 -4.69 17.15
N ASN A 234 12.69 -4.24 17.19
CA ASN A 234 12.24 -2.95 16.66
C ASN A 234 12.44 -1.79 17.63
#